data_a2177de5b69bbcfaf7dd55d3b9c72adf
#
_entry.id   a2177de5b69bbcfaf7dd55d3b9c72adf
#
_cell.length_a   1.000
_cell.length_b   1.000
_cell.length_c   1.000
_cell.angle_alpha   90.00
_cell.angle_beta   90.00
_cell.angle_gamma   90.00
#
_symmetry.space_group_name_H-M   'P 1'
#
loop_
_entity.id
_entity.type
_entity.pdbx_description
1 polymer ?
#
loop_
_entity_poly.entity_id
_entity_poly.type
_entity_poly.pdbx_seq_one_letter_code
_entity_poly.pdbx_strand_id
1 'polypeptide(L)'
;MVSIPVRPIVSSLVRHKAGVFIMACQVALTLAIVANVIFIITQRVALIFQPSGIDEANIIIVDNHWVGPLTLEEAHARTDADLAALRALPGVIDAYADYTIPIAGPWANLTDLSLKPEQKSPTARAETYFADEHAVAAYGLRLVKGRNFETSEVVVGSTEADPTVGSIIITEDLSRSLFLSGEALGKTVFMSNHPRTIVGIVADVKAPQKGTGDHAYKAIFLPVRLADVAGDPYIVRTQSGAAENVRKSLTDILYKTSRLRILDRQEGVQHFGALRAKVFAADRGLVILLTAASIILLLATAGGIIGITTLWVDGRRRALGMRRALGARRRDILGLILAENFFIVLLGILSGSIIALIANISLMHYLALKGLPPTYITLTSLFVLVLGQCAALPPARRAARVPPAEAMRIVPS
;
A
#
# COMPACT_ATOMS: atom_id res chain seq x y z
N MET A 1 18.90 42.06 18.16
CA MET A 1 18.88 40.63 18.48
C MET A 1 18.48 40.49 19.93
N VAL A 2 17.30 39.94 20.25
CA VAL A 2 16.89 39.66 21.65
C VAL A 2 17.61 38.41 22.08
N SER A 3 18.61 38.58 22.96
CA SER A 3 19.29 37.44 23.60
C SER A 3 18.26 36.74 24.50
N ILE A 4 17.79 35.57 24.09
CA ILE A 4 16.90 34.75 24.92
C ILE A 4 17.75 34.19 26.08
N PRO A 5 17.48 34.58 27.31
CA PRO A 5 18.31 34.16 28.46
C PRO A 5 17.98 32.69 28.76
N VAL A 6 18.85 31.78 28.39
CA VAL A 6 18.66 30.29 28.55
C VAL A 6 18.56 29.91 30.03
N ARG A 7 19.36 30.54 30.92
CA ARG A 7 19.35 30.24 32.37
C ARG A 7 18.00 30.38 33.07
N PRO A 8 17.21 31.46 32.88
CA PRO A 8 15.87 31.56 33.47
C PRO A 8 14.87 30.55 32.89
N ILE A 9 15.02 30.12 31.63
CA ILE A 9 14.16 29.11 31.04
C ILE A 9 14.37 27.75 31.69
N VAL A 10 15.62 27.33 31.84
CA VAL A 10 15.98 26.06 32.50
C VAL A 10 15.52 26.06 33.97
N SER A 11 15.72 27.14 34.71
CA SER A 11 15.28 27.23 36.10
C SER A 11 13.76 27.20 36.26
N SER A 12 13.03 27.72 35.26
CA SER A 12 11.57 27.67 35.18
C SER A 12 11.07 26.26 34.93
N LEU A 13 11.69 25.52 34.02
CA LEU A 13 11.36 24.13 33.68
C LEU A 13 11.60 23.19 34.86
N VAL A 14 12.68 23.39 35.60
CA VAL A 14 13.01 22.59 36.80
C VAL A 14 12.04 22.79 37.96
N ARG A 15 11.40 23.95 38.07
CA ARG A 15 10.39 24.25 39.12
C ARG A 15 9.04 23.56 38.88
N HIS A 16 8.69 23.26 37.59
CA HIS A 16 7.42 22.68 37.19
C HIS A 16 7.59 21.30 36.57
N LYS A 17 8.43 20.44 37.18
CA LYS A 17 8.84 19.12 36.63
C LYS A 17 7.68 18.25 36.14
N ALA A 18 6.57 18.16 36.88
CA ALA A 18 5.44 17.30 36.52
C ALA A 18 4.78 17.73 35.21
N GLY A 19 4.48 19.03 35.05
CA GLY A 19 3.84 19.51 33.81
C GLY A 19 4.76 19.44 32.59
N VAL A 20 6.07 19.73 32.78
CA VAL A 20 7.09 19.57 31.72
C VAL A 20 7.17 18.11 31.30
N PHE A 21 7.23 17.19 32.27
CA PHE A 21 7.32 15.76 32.00
C PHE A 21 6.08 15.25 31.26
N ILE A 22 4.87 15.58 31.73
CA ILE A 22 3.62 15.15 31.08
C ILE A 22 3.55 15.66 29.65
N MET A 23 3.86 16.95 29.40
CA MET A 23 3.83 17.53 28.06
C MET A 23 4.91 16.91 27.16
N ALA A 24 6.11 16.71 27.64
CA ALA A 24 7.18 16.06 26.88
C ALA A 24 6.84 14.60 26.55
N CYS A 25 6.30 13.83 27.50
CA CYS A 25 5.83 12.47 27.28
C CYS A 25 4.68 12.41 26.26
N GLN A 26 3.72 13.33 26.34
CA GLN A 26 2.63 13.40 25.39
C GLN A 26 3.12 13.67 23.97
N VAL A 27 4.03 14.66 23.81
CA VAL A 27 4.65 14.98 22.51
C VAL A 27 5.48 13.80 22.00
N ALA A 28 6.25 13.15 22.88
CA ALA A 28 7.06 11.99 22.53
C ALA A 28 6.20 10.81 22.00
N LEU A 29 5.14 10.49 22.73
CA LEU A 29 4.23 9.42 22.35
C LEU A 29 3.52 9.74 21.03
N THR A 30 3.05 11.00 20.88
CA THR A 30 2.42 11.46 19.64
C THR A 30 3.36 11.35 18.45
N LEU A 31 4.61 11.82 18.59
CA LEU A 31 5.60 11.72 17.52
C LEU A 31 5.86 10.25 17.15
N ALA A 32 6.09 9.40 18.16
CA ALA A 32 6.40 7.99 17.93
C ALA A 32 5.28 7.26 17.18
N ILE A 33 4.03 7.50 17.59
CA ILE A 33 2.88 6.88 16.94
C ILE A 33 2.67 7.46 15.54
N VAL A 34 2.58 8.79 15.40
CA VAL A 34 2.24 9.45 14.14
C VAL A 34 3.29 9.19 13.06
N ALA A 35 4.59 9.18 13.41
CA ALA A 35 5.64 8.89 12.44
C ALA A 35 5.52 7.47 11.85
N ASN A 36 5.30 6.46 12.69
CA ASN A 36 5.10 5.08 12.25
C ASN A 36 3.78 4.92 11.48
N VAL A 37 2.71 5.56 11.93
CA VAL A 37 1.40 5.50 11.28
C VAL A 37 1.43 6.13 9.88
N ILE A 38 2.03 7.32 9.72
CA ILE A 38 2.19 7.95 8.40
C ILE A 38 2.99 7.04 7.46
N PHE A 39 4.04 6.40 7.96
CA PHE A 39 4.82 5.44 7.17
C PHE A 39 3.97 4.24 6.73
N ILE A 40 3.17 3.65 7.62
CA ILE A 40 2.25 2.55 7.28
C ILE A 40 1.21 3.01 6.26
N ILE A 41 0.58 4.17 6.46
CA ILE A 41 -0.39 4.74 5.53
C ILE A 41 0.21 4.90 4.14
N THR A 42 1.40 5.50 4.02
CA THR A 42 2.04 5.72 2.72
C THR A 42 2.38 4.41 2.02
N GLN A 43 2.82 3.39 2.75
CA GLN A 43 3.05 2.06 2.16
C GLN A 43 1.75 1.41 1.68
N ARG A 44 0.66 1.48 2.47
CA ARG A 44 -0.63 0.93 2.07
C ARG A 44 -1.24 1.67 0.89
N VAL A 45 -1.16 2.99 0.88
CA VAL A 45 -1.61 3.82 -0.25
C VAL A 45 -0.80 3.47 -1.51
N ALA A 46 0.53 3.38 -1.41
CA ALA A 46 1.36 2.97 -2.53
C ALA A 46 0.96 1.58 -3.05
N LEU A 47 0.66 0.61 -2.17
CA LEU A 47 0.20 -0.72 -2.55
C LEU A 47 -1.17 -0.69 -3.27
N ILE A 48 -2.13 0.09 -2.77
CA ILE A 48 -3.47 0.23 -3.36
C ILE A 48 -3.40 0.80 -4.78
N PHE A 49 -2.49 1.75 -5.03
CA PHE A 49 -2.36 2.44 -6.32
C PHE A 49 -1.26 1.86 -7.22
N GLN A 50 -0.62 0.74 -6.85
CA GLN A 50 0.35 0.09 -7.73
C GLN A 50 -0.32 -0.33 -9.06
N PRO A 51 0.33 -0.08 -10.20
CA PRO A 51 -0.17 -0.57 -11.48
C PRO A 51 -0.15 -2.10 -11.52
N SER A 52 -1.21 -2.70 -12.07
CA SER A 52 -1.27 -4.15 -12.27
C SER A 52 -0.51 -4.62 -13.51
N GLY A 53 -0.26 -3.72 -14.45
CA GLY A 53 0.36 -4.03 -15.73
C GLY A 53 -0.61 -4.51 -16.81
N ILE A 54 -1.91 -4.60 -16.52
CA ILE A 54 -2.97 -5.02 -17.43
C ILE A 54 -3.94 -3.87 -17.76
N ASP A 55 -4.80 -4.06 -18.73
CA ASP A 55 -5.81 -3.08 -19.18
C ASP A 55 -7.07 -3.10 -18.29
N GLU A 56 -6.91 -2.74 -16.99
CA GLU A 56 -7.97 -2.85 -15.96
C GLU A 56 -9.30 -2.22 -16.34
N ALA A 57 -9.27 -1.13 -17.11
CA ALA A 57 -10.46 -0.37 -17.47
C ALA A 57 -11.39 -1.14 -18.40
N ASN A 58 -10.84 -2.05 -19.21
CA ASN A 58 -11.53 -2.76 -20.26
C ASN A 58 -11.67 -4.27 -19.95
N ILE A 59 -11.29 -4.73 -18.75
CA ILE A 59 -11.35 -6.14 -18.36
C ILE A 59 -12.58 -6.40 -17.48
N ILE A 60 -13.31 -7.45 -17.85
CA ILE A 60 -14.38 -8.07 -17.08
C ILE A 60 -13.90 -9.44 -16.62
N ILE A 61 -14.13 -9.76 -15.36
CA ILE A 61 -13.89 -11.08 -14.78
C ILE A 61 -15.22 -11.80 -14.66
N VAL A 62 -15.26 -13.03 -15.14
CA VAL A 62 -16.39 -13.95 -14.96
C VAL A 62 -15.94 -15.06 -14.02
N ASP A 63 -16.51 -15.13 -12.83
CA ASP A 63 -16.23 -16.19 -11.85
C ASP A 63 -17.14 -17.39 -12.14
N ASN A 64 -16.65 -18.31 -12.98
CA ASN A 64 -17.43 -19.44 -13.47
C ASN A 64 -17.18 -20.68 -12.63
N HIS A 65 -18.23 -21.27 -12.10
CA HIS A 65 -18.21 -22.53 -11.38
C HIS A 65 -19.12 -23.56 -12.06
N TRP A 66 -18.57 -24.75 -12.35
CA TRP A 66 -19.35 -25.85 -12.90
C TRP A 66 -20.16 -26.58 -11.82
N VAL A 67 -21.30 -27.13 -12.20
CA VAL A 67 -22.18 -27.91 -11.33
C VAL A 67 -22.25 -29.36 -11.82
N GLY A 68 -22.15 -30.27 -10.88
CA GLY A 68 -22.21 -31.73 -11.13
C GLY A 68 -20.84 -32.35 -11.38
N PRO A 69 -20.79 -33.67 -11.45
CA PRO A 69 -19.53 -34.38 -11.73
C PRO A 69 -19.14 -34.14 -13.18
N LEU A 70 -17.90 -33.76 -13.40
CA LEU A 70 -17.30 -33.54 -14.72
C LEU A 70 -15.97 -34.28 -14.80
N THR A 71 -15.69 -34.81 -15.97
CA THR A 71 -14.32 -35.18 -16.32
C THR A 71 -13.54 -33.93 -16.76
N LEU A 72 -12.22 -34.03 -16.71
CA LEU A 72 -11.36 -32.93 -17.17
C LEU A 72 -11.59 -32.59 -18.65
N GLU A 73 -11.82 -33.61 -19.48
CA GLU A 73 -12.12 -33.45 -20.90
C GLU A 73 -13.44 -32.72 -21.13
N GLU A 74 -14.50 -33.05 -20.39
CA GLU A 74 -15.78 -32.35 -20.44
C GLU A 74 -15.67 -30.91 -19.95
N ALA A 75 -14.93 -30.66 -18.88
CA ALA A 75 -14.67 -29.31 -18.38
C ALA A 75 -13.95 -28.46 -19.44
N HIS A 76 -12.94 -29.03 -20.08
CA HIS A 76 -12.20 -28.39 -21.16
C HIS A 76 -13.09 -28.05 -22.35
N ALA A 77 -13.88 -29.02 -22.85
CA ALA A 77 -14.80 -28.79 -23.97
C ALA A 77 -15.83 -27.68 -23.67
N ARG A 78 -16.36 -27.63 -22.45
CA ARG A 78 -17.27 -26.56 -22.00
C ARG A 78 -16.60 -25.20 -21.93
N THR A 79 -15.38 -25.14 -21.37
CA THR A 79 -14.58 -23.91 -21.28
C THR A 79 -14.26 -23.39 -22.69
N ASP A 80 -13.85 -24.25 -23.61
CA ASP A 80 -13.60 -23.86 -25.02
C ASP A 80 -14.84 -23.32 -25.70
N ALA A 81 -16.00 -23.97 -25.50
CA ALA A 81 -17.27 -23.50 -26.06
C ALA A 81 -17.68 -22.14 -25.49
N ASP A 82 -17.48 -21.90 -24.21
CA ASP A 82 -17.72 -20.61 -23.58
C ASP A 82 -16.81 -19.53 -24.13
N LEU A 83 -15.50 -19.77 -24.15
CA LEU A 83 -14.52 -18.81 -24.65
C LEU A 83 -14.77 -18.45 -26.12
N ALA A 84 -15.14 -19.44 -26.95
CA ALA A 84 -15.55 -19.20 -28.36
C ALA A 84 -16.79 -18.29 -28.43
N ALA A 85 -17.81 -18.55 -27.60
CA ALA A 85 -19.02 -17.73 -27.54
C ALA A 85 -18.75 -16.31 -27.05
N LEU A 86 -17.85 -16.15 -26.04
CA LEU A 86 -17.44 -14.85 -25.49
C LEU A 86 -16.68 -14.03 -26.55
N ARG A 87 -15.72 -14.64 -27.25
CA ARG A 87 -14.94 -13.99 -28.31
C ARG A 87 -15.81 -13.56 -29.51
N ALA A 88 -16.91 -14.26 -29.76
CA ALA A 88 -17.86 -13.90 -30.82
C ALA A 88 -18.76 -12.70 -30.49
N LEU A 89 -18.75 -12.21 -29.24
CA LEU A 89 -19.56 -11.07 -28.83
C LEU A 89 -19.06 -9.75 -29.41
N PRO A 90 -19.98 -8.91 -29.96
CA PRO A 90 -19.62 -7.57 -30.38
C PRO A 90 -19.04 -6.76 -29.21
N GLY A 91 -17.87 -6.15 -29.42
CA GLY A 91 -17.18 -5.34 -28.41
C GLY A 91 -16.22 -6.11 -27.52
N VAL A 92 -16.13 -7.44 -27.67
CA VAL A 92 -15.04 -8.25 -27.05
C VAL A 92 -13.82 -8.21 -27.98
N ILE A 93 -12.64 -8.00 -27.38
CA ILE A 93 -11.36 -8.07 -28.09
C ILE A 93 -10.82 -9.50 -28.01
N ASP A 94 -10.78 -10.06 -26.81
CA ASP A 94 -10.36 -11.44 -26.58
C ASP A 94 -10.85 -11.93 -25.21
N ALA A 95 -10.80 -13.26 -24.99
CA ALA A 95 -11.15 -13.90 -23.74
C ALA A 95 -10.33 -15.18 -23.55
N TYR A 96 -9.94 -15.48 -22.31
CA TYR A 96 -9.30 -16.73 -21.95
C TYR A 96 -9.62 -17.12 -20.49
N ALA A 97 -9.38 -18.40 -20.15
CA ALA A 97 -9.54 -18.89 -18.78
C ALA A 97 -8.23 -18.77 -18.01
N ASP A 98 -8.26 -18.18 -16.81
CA ASP A 98 -7.09 -18.07 -15.96
C ASP A 98 -7.47 -18.18 -14.48
N TYR A 99 -6.74 -19.02 -13.79
CA TYR A 99 -6.82 -19.18 -12.35
C TYR A 99 -6.03 -18.11 -11.60
N THR A 100 -4.99 -17.57 -12.23
CA THR A 100 -4.00 -16.68 -11.62
C THR A 100 -4.25 -15.22 -11.99
N ILE A 101 -5.28 -14.60 -11.41
CA ILE A 101 -5.64 -13.22 -11.73
C ILE A 101 -4.62 -12.25 -11.06
N PRO A 102 -4.01 -11.31 -11.82
CA PRO A 102 -3.15 -10.28 -11.24
C PRO A 102 -3.82 -9.56 -10.06
N ILE A 103 -3.08 -9.32 -8.98
CA ILE A 103 -3.51 -8.71 -7.71
C ILE A 103 -4.56 -9.48 -6.89
N ALA A 104 -5.30 -10.42 -7.46
CA ALA A 104 -6.49 -11.02 -6.86
C ALA A 104 -6.51 -12.56 -6.88
N GLY A 105 -5.50 -13.19 -7.43
CA GLY A 105 -5.44 -14.65 -7.51
C GLY A 105 -5.36 -15.30 -6.12
N PRO A 106 -6.00 -16.48 -5.93
CA PRO A 106 -6.04 -17.17 -4.65
C PRO A 106 -4.69 -17.72 -4.21
N TRP A 107 -3.82 -18.05 -5.15
CA TRP A 107 -2.52 -18.69 -4.89
C TRP A 107 -1.39 -18.00 -5.67
N ALA A 108 -0.26 -17.84 -5.00
CA ALA A 108 0.99 -17.51 -5.65
C ALA A 108 1.74 -18.80 -5.94
N ASN A 109 1.91 -19.13 -7.21
CA ASN A 109 2.77 -20.23 -7.64
C ASN A 109 4.18 -19.69 -7.86
N LEU A 110 4.91 -19.47 -6.77
CA LEU A 110 6.26 -18.96 -6.83
C LEU A 110 7.21 -20.07 -7.32
N THR A 111 7.78 -19.86 -8.49
CA THR A 111 8.68 -20.80 -9.15
C THR A 111 10.12 -20.31 -9.09
N ASP A 112 11.01 -21.24 -8.79
CA ASP A 112 12.45 -21.03 -8.78
C ASP A 112 13.02 -21.17 -10.20
N LEU A 113 13.82 -20.19 -10.61
CA LEU A 113 14.49 -20.14 -11.91
C LEU A 113 16.00 -20.15 -11.76
N SER A 114 16.66 -20.97 -12.56
CA SER A 114 18.11 -21.13 -12.60
C SER A 114 18.66 -20.93 -14.01
N LEU A 115 19.90 -20.47 -14.11
CA LEU A 115 20.60 -20.32 -15.40
C LEU A 115 21.37 -21.58 -15.80
N LYS A 116 21.52 -22.53 -14.87
CA LYS A 116 22.20 -23.82 -15.08
C LYS A 116 21.37 -24.92 -14.45
N PRO A 117 21.41 -26.14 -15.01
CA PRO A 117 20.79 -27.30 -14.36
C PRO A 117 21.44 -27.57 -13.00
N GLU A 118 20.68 -28.13 -12.07
CA GLU A 118 21.15 -28.53 -10.74
C GLU A 118 21.81 -27.38 -9.90
N GLN A 119 21.46 -26.15 -10.19
CA GLN A 119 21.95 -25.00 -9.43
C GLN A 119 21.40 -25.04 -7.99
N LYS A 120 22.29 -24.98 -6.99
CA LYS A 120 21.93 -25.10 -5.55
C LYS A 120 21.01 -23.97 -5.04
N SER A 121 21.12 -22.79 -5.59
CA SER A 121 20.30 -21.63 -5.23
C SER A 121 19.70 -21.03 -6.49
N PRO A 122 18.41 -20.72 -6.55
CA PRO A 122 17.80 -20.13 -7.74
C PRO A 122 18.42 -18.76 -8.05
N THR A 123 18.50 -18.42 -9.32
CA THR A 123 18.96 -17.09 -9.77
C THR A 123 17.87 -16.05 -9.53
N ALA A 124 16.59 -16.44 -9.73
CA ALA A 124 15.44 -15.59 -9.49
C ALA A 124 14.24 -16.44 -9.08
N ARG A 125 13.25 -15.77 -8.45
CA ARG A 125 11.93 -16.34 -8.20
C ARG A 125 10.90 -15.49 -8.93
N ALA A 126 9.90 -16.15 -9.49
CA ALA A 126 8.85 -15.49 -10.24
C ALA A 126 7.50 -16.17 -10.02
N GLU A 127 6.44 -15.39 -10.13
CA GLU A 127 5.07 -15.90 -10.12
C GLU A 127 4.75 -16.56 -11.46
N THR A 128 4.07 -17.71 -11.40
CA THR A 128 3.70 -18.47 -12.58
C THR A 128 2.26 -18.19 -12.98
N TYR A 129 2.08 -17.80 -14.23
CA TYR A 129 0.79 -17.66 -14.90
C TYR A 129 0.67 -18.76 -15.95
N PHE A 130 -0.54 -19.32 -16.04
CA PHE A 130 -0.89 -20.23 -17.14
C PHE A 130 -1.52 -19.41 -18.23
N ALA A 131 -1.01 -19.52 -19.45
CA ALA A 131 -1.41 -18.63 -20.53
C ALA A 131 -1.51 -19.43 -21.85
N ASP A 132 -2.62 -19.28 -22.52
CA ASP A 132 -2.73 -19.71 -23.91
C ASP A 132 -2.34 -18.60 -24.88
N GLU A 133 -2.55 -18.81 -26.19
CA GLU A 133 -2.30 -17.83 -27.24
C GLU A 133 -3.15 -16.54 -27.10
N HIS A 134 -4.24 -16.58 -26.31
CA HIS A 134 -5.16 -15.46 -26.08
C HIS A 134 -4.79 -14.60 -24.88
N ALA A 135 -4.03 -15.12 -23.92
CA ALA A 135 -3.76 -14.47 -22.63
C ALA A 135 -3.16 -13.06 -22.78
N VAL A 136 -2.18 -12.89 -23.68
CA VAL A 136 -1.54 -11.59 -23.93
C VAL A 136 -2.55 -10.55 -24.42
N ALA A 137 -3.44 -10.95 -25.31
CA ALA A 137 -4.50 -10.09 -25.85
C ALA A 137 -5.59 -9.83 -24.81
N ALA A 138 -6.03 -10.85 -24.06
CA ALA A 138 -7.10 -10.76 -23.09
C ALA A 138 -6.72 -9.92 -21.86
N TYR A 139 -5.48 -9.96 -21.42
CA TYR A 139 -4.98 -9.04 -20.38
C TYR A 139 -4.57 -7.66 -20.92
N GLY A 140 -4.42 -7.51 -22.22
CA GLY A 140 -3.90 -6.29 -22.84
C GLY A 140 -2.44 -6.06 -22.52
N LEU A 141 -1.67 -7.13 -22.39
CA LEU A 141 -0.24 -7.04 -22.13
C LEU A 141 0.49 -6.46 -23.31
N ARG A 142 1.42 -5.57 -23.03
CA ARG A 142 2.30 -5.03 -24.07
C ARG A 142 3.50 -5.97 -24.26
N LEU A 143 3.55 -6.62 -25.42
CA LEU A 143 4.74 -7.37 -25.83
C LEU A 143 5.88 -6.39 -26.11
N VAL A 144 7.00 -6.52 -25.37
CA VAL A 144 8.16 -5.63 -25.47
C VAL A 144 9.17 -6.16 -26.47
N LYS A 145 9.43 -7.47 -26.44
CA LYS A 145 10.35 -8.18 -27.36
C LYS A 145 9.84 -9.58 -27.64
N GLY A 146 10.22 -10.12 -28.79
CA GLY A 146 9.89 -11.50 -29.17
C GLY A 146 8.47 -11.66 -29.71
N ARG A 147 7.84 -12.79 -29.43
CA ARG A 147 6.51 -13.18 -29.91
C ARG A 147 5.63 -13.76 -28.81
N ASN A 148 4.34 -13.85 -29.11
CA ASN A 148 3.37 -14.60 -28.30
C ASN A 148 3.54 -16.12 -28.54
N PHE A 149 2.84 -16.93 -27.74
CA PHE A 149 2.75 -18.37 -27.96
C PHE A 149 2.01 -18.68 -29.26
N GLU A 150 2.47 -19.73 -29.90
CA GLU A 150 1.73 -20.38 -31.02
C GLU A 150 0.79 -21.44 -30.42
N THR A 151 -0.35 -21.65 -31.07
CA THR A 151 -1.33 -22.67 -30.63
C THR A 151 -0.68 -24.07 -30.49
N SER A 152 0.32 -24.36 -31.33
CA SER A 152 1.09 -25.64 -31.30
C SER A 152 1.97 -25.80 -30.06
N GLU A 153 2.31 -24.72 -29.38
CA GLU A 153 3.13 -24.73 -28.14
C GLU A 153 2.26 -24.90 -26.88
N VAL A 154 0.96 -24.62 -26.99
CA VAL A 154 0.02 -24.67 -25.86
C VAL A 154 -0.40 -26.09 -25.57
N VAL A 155 -0.18 -26.53 -24.35
CA VAL A 155 -0.63 -27.84 -23.86
C VAL A 155 -1.88 -27.67 -23.00
N VAL A 156 -2.74 -28.68 -23.00
CA VAL A 156 -3.86 -28.76 -22.06
C VAL A 156 -3.35 -29.34 -20.75
N GLY A 157 -3.64 -28.69 -19.63
CA GLY A 157 -3.17 -29.12 -18.33
C GLY A 157 -4.02 -28.58 -17.19
N SER A 158 -3.68 -29.05 -15.98
CA SER A 158 -4.24 -28.54 -14.74
C SER A 158 -3.18 -27.75 -13.95
N THR A 159 -3.62 -27.00 -12.95
CA THR A 159 -2.74 -26.24 -12.06
C THR A 159 -1.77 -27.12 -11.24
N GLU A 160 -2.06 -28.43 -11.12
CA GLU A 160 -1.28 -29.38 -10.32
C GLU A 160 -0.15 -30.03 -11.11
N ALA A 161 -0.19 -30.00 -12.44
CA ALA A 161 0.81 -30.61 -13.29
C ALA A 161 1.98 -29.65 -13.55
N ASP A 162 3.23 -30.12 -13.43
CA ASP A 162 4.40 -29.44 -14.01
C ASP A 162 4.46 -29.76 -15.52
N PRO A 163 3.87 -28.92 -16.37
CA PRO A 163 3.77 -29.24 -17.79
C PRO A 163 5.14 -29.19 -18.43
N THR A 164 5.46 -30.17 -19.24
CA THR A 164 6.71 -30.21 -20.00
C THR A 164 6.61 -29.29 -21.21
N VAL A 165 6.57 -27.96 -20.97
CA VAL A 165 6.53 -26.97 -22.04
C VAL A 165 7.95 -26.53 -22.40
N GLY A 166 8.21 -26.25 -23.68
CA GLY A 166 9.55 -25.86 -24.15
C GLY A 166 9.78 -24.34 -24.17
N SER A 167 8.70 -23.56 -24.27
CA SER A 167 8.75 -22.09 -24.40
C SER A 167 8.12 -21.40 -23.21
N ILE A 168 8.58 -20.20 -22.90
CA ILE A 168 8.03 -19.32 -21.87
C ILE A 168 8.04 -17.87 -22.31
N ILE A 169 7.10 -17.07 -21.76
CA ILE A 169 7.13 -15.60 -21.81
C ILE A 169 7.43 -15.10 -20.41
N ILE A 170 8.22 -14.04 -20.28
CA ILE A 170 8.62 -13.46 -18.99
C ILE A 170 8.36 -11.96 -18.95
N THR A 171 8.30 -11.38 -17.76
CA THR A 171 8.23 -9.92 -17.57
C THR A 171 9.59 -9.26 -17.75
N GLU A 172 9.60 -7.94 -18.03
CA GLU A 172 10.85 -7.16 -18.13
C GLU A 172 11.64 -7.19 -16.83
N ASP A 173 10.98 -7.10 -15.66
CA ASP A 173 11.64 -7.14 -14.35
C ASP A 173 12.36 -8.49 -14.11
N LEU A 174 11.69 -9.59 -14.49
CA LEU A 174 12.30 -10.91 -14.42
C LEU A 174 13.50 -11.02 -15.39
N SER A 175 13.37 -10.50 -16.60
CA SER A 175 14.44 -10.46 -17.60
C SER A 175 15.69 -9.74 -17.06
N ARG A 176 15.51 -8.58 -16.43
CA ARG A 176 16.61 -7.82 -15.79
C ARG A 176 17.23 -8.56 -14.60
N SER A 177 16.43 -9.32 -13.86
CA SER A 177 16.89 -10.10 -12.70
C SER A 177 17.71 -11.33 -13.11
N LEU A 178 17.34 -11.99 -14.20
CA LEU A 178 18.03 -13.18 -14.73
C LEU A 178 19.30 -12.81 -15.49
N PHE A 179 19.25 -11.74 -16.28
CA PHE A 179 20.33 -11.35 -17.17
C PHE A 179 20.65 -9.85 -17.01
N LEU A 180 21.81 -9.54 -16.43
CA LEU A 180 22.25 -8.16 -16.18
C LEU A 180 22.34 -7.32 -17.47
N SER A 181 22.57 -7.96 -18.64
CA SER A 181 22.55 -7.30 -19.95
C SER A 181 21.13 -6.94 -20.43
N GLY A 182 20.07 -7.45 -19.79
CA GLY A 182 18.68 -7.32 -20.22
C GLY A 182 18.33 -8.10 -21.51
N GLU A 183 19.27 -8.89 -22.05
CA GLU A 183 19.06 -9.71 -23.24
C GLU A 183 18.69 -11.13 -22.84
N ALA A 184 17.41 -11.35 -22.57
CA ALA A 184 16.87 -12.65 -22.18
C ALA A 184 16.24 -13.41 -23.36
N LEU A 185 15.82 -12.72 -24.42
CA LEU A 185 15.12 -13.33 -25.53
C LEU A 185 15.97 -14.41 -26.21
N GLY A 186 15.36 -15.59 -26.46
CA GLY A 186 16.01 -16.76 -27.05
C GLY A 186 16.96 -17.52 -26.12
N LYS A 187 17.16 -17.05 -24.88
CA LYS A 187 17.99 -17.76 -23.89
C LYS A 187 17.20 -18.84 -23.18
N THR A 188 17.91 -19.86 -22.72
CA THR A 188 17.36 -20.97 -21.94
C THR A 188 17.52 -20.69 -20.45
N VAL A 189 16.47 -20.93 -19.69
CA VAL A 189 16.44 -20.99 -18.23
C VAL A 189 15.94 -22.36 -17.78
N PHE A 190 16.22 -22.73 -16.54
CA PHE A 190 15.82 -24.00 -15.96
C PHE A 190 14.79 -23.77 -14.87
N MET A 191 13.66 -24.50 -14.98
CA MET A 191 12.59 -24.56 -14.03
C MET A 191 12.43 -26.03 -13.61
N SER A 192 12.56 -26.35 -12.34
CA SER A 192 12.59 -27.74 -11.86
C SER A 192 13.56 -28.65 -12.66
N ASN A 193 14.72 -28.13 -13.02
CA ASN A 193 15.74 -28.76 -13.89
C ASN A 193 15.34 -28.99 -15.36
N HIS A 194 14.14 -28.60 -15.78
CA HIS A 194 13.72 -28.66 -17.18
C HIS A 194 14.09 -27.38 -17.93
N PRO A 195 14.72 -27.47 -19.12
CA PRO A 195 15.06 -26.31 -19.91
C PRO A 195 13.83 -25.66 -20.52
N ARG A 196 13.79 -24.33 -20.50
CA ARG A 196 12.70 -23.50 -21.07
C ARG A 196 13.35 -22.38 -21.91
N THR A 197 12.87 -22.16 -23.11
CA THR A 197 13.35 -21.09 -23.97
C THR A 197 12.47 -19.87 -23.83
N ILE A 198 13.06 -18.70 -23.62
CA ILE A 198 12.31 -17.43 -23.54
C ILE A 198 12.00 -16.97 -24.96
N VAL A 199 10.70 -17.04 -25.35
CA VAL A 199 10.22 -16.67 -26.69
C VAL A 199 9.64 -15.26 -26.75
N GLY A 200 9.23 -14.70 -25.60
CA GLY A 200 8.66 -13.36 -25.49
C GLY A 200 8.98 -12.69 -24.18
N ILE A 201 9.01 -11.36 -24.20
CA ILE A 201 9.13 -10.51 -23.03
C ILE A 201 7.99 -9.52 -23.05
N VAL A 202 7.17 -9.51 -21.99
CA VAL A 202 6.05 -8.58 -21.80
C VAL A 202 6.40 -7.52 -20.76
N ALA A 203 5.66 -6.41 -20.78
CA ALA A 203 5.76 -5.40 -19.73
C ALA A 203 5.42 -6.01 -18.35
N ASP A 204 5.87 -5.35 -17.31
CA ASP A 204 5.75 -5.85 -15.95
C ASP A 204 4.28 -6.03 -15.53
N VAL A 205 3.97 -7.20 -14.99
CA VAL A 205 2.65 -7.60 -14.48
C VAL A 205 2.75 -7.84 -13.00
N LYS A 206 1.79 -7.34 -12.25
CA LYS A 206 1.75 -7.48 -10.79
C LYS A 206 1.40 -8.92 -10.39
N ALA A 207 2.12 -9.44 -9.44
CA ALA A 207 1.86 -10.75 -8.84
C ALA A 207 0.41 -10.89 -8.33
N PRO A 208 -0.15 -12.12 -8.30
CA PRO A 208 -1.54 -12.37 -7.91
C PRO A 208 -1.84 -11.93 -6.48
N GLN A 209 -0.90 -12.12 -5.59
CA GLN A 209 -1.04 -11.70 -4.19
C GLN A 209 -0.59 -10.25 -4.01
N LYS A 210 -0.97 -9.65 -2.87
CA LYS A 210 -0.52 -8.32 -2.42
C LYS A 210 1.00 -8.25 -2.17
N GLY A 211 1.80 -9.05 -2.91
CA GLY A 211 3.24 -9.16 -2.74
C GLY A 211 3.92 -7.79 -2.80
N THR A 212 4.64 -7.47 -1.74
CA THR A 212 5.48 -6.27 -1.62
C THR A 212 6.96 -6.61 -1.74
N GLY A 213 7.27 -7.86 -2.06
CA GLY A 213 8.63 -8.39 -2.14
C GLY A 213 9.33 -8.08 -3.46
N ASP A 214 10.55 -8.58 -3.58
CA ASP A 214 11.43 -8.45 -4.75
C ASP A 214 10.87 -9.11 -6.02
N HIS A 215 9.84 -9.96 -5.88
CA HIS A 215 9.18 -10.68 -6.98
C HIS A 215 7.80 -10.12 -7.34
N ALA A 216 7.44 -8.94 -6.84
CA ALA A 216 6.11 -8.36 -7.06
C ALA A 216 5.73 -8.16 -8.54
N TYR A 217 6.72 -8.05 -9.44
CA TYR A 217 6.56 -7.87 -10.88
C TYR A 217 7.34 -8.90 -11.69
N LYS A 218 7.88 -9.94 -11.04
CA LYS A 218 8.57 -11.04 -11.71
C LYS A 218 7.56 -12.13 -12.01
N ALA A 219 7.18 -12.28 -13.26
CA ALA A 219 6.23 -13.28 -13.69
C ALA A 219 6.75 -14.09 -14.88
N ILE A 220 6.34 -15.36 -14.90
CA ILE A 220 6.51 -16.30 -16.00
C ILE A 220 5.13 -16.66 -16.52
N PHE A 221 4.97 -16.70 -17.81
CA PHE A 221 3.80 -17.26 -18.47
C PHE A 221 4.20 -18.60 -19.09
N LEU A 222 3.47 -19.65 -18.74
CA LEU A 222 3.63 -20.99 -19.28
C LEU A 222 2.54 -21.24 -20.32
N PRO A 223 2.86 -21.82 -21.49
CA PRO A 223 1.87 -22.10 -22.55
C PRO A 223 0.98 -23.29 -22.16
N VAL A 224 0.08 -23.06 -21.22
CA VAL A 224 -0.86 -24.06 -20.70
C VAL A 224 -2.26 -23.51 -20.73
N ARG A 225 -3.15 -24.21 -21.45
CA ARG A 225 -4.58 -23.93 -21.40
C ARG A 225 -5.18 -24.71 -20.24
N LEU A 226 -5.68 -23.96 -19.27
CA LEU A 226 -6.30 -24.53 -18.08
C LEU A 226 -7.73 -25.00 -18.37
N ALA A 227 -8.11 -26.09 -17.70
CA ALA A 227 -9.48 -26.50 -17.50
C ALA A 227 -9.59 -27.18 -16.15
N ASP A 228 -10.39 -26.63 -15.26
CA ASP A 228 -10.68 -27.22 -13.96
C ASP A 228 -12.12 -27.75 -13.93
N VAL A 229 -12.29 -28.92 -13.31
CA VAL A 229 -13.61 -29.54 -13.11
C VAL A 229 -14.52 -28.71 -12.21
N ALA A 230 -13.95 -27.86 -11.34
CA ALA A 230 -14.69 -26.90 -10.54
C ALA A 230 -15.08 -25.62 -11.32
N GLY A 231 -14.41 -25.36 -12.44
CA GLY A 231 -14.53 -24.15 -13.25
C GLY A 231 -13.38 -23.18 -13.00
N ASP A 232 -13.07 -22.43 -14.05
CA ASP A 232 -12.03 -21.40 -14.02
C ASP A 232 -12.67 -20.01 -14.22
N PRO A 233 -12.10 -18.95 -13.63
CA PRO A 233 -12.47 -17.59 -13.99
C PRO A 233 -12.15 -17.30 -15.47
N TYR A 234 -13.04 -16.54 -16.14
CA TYR A 234 -12.76 -16.05 -17.50
C TYR A 234 -12.36 -14.58 -17.43
N ILE A 235 -11.30 -14.25 -18.14
CA ILE A 235 -10.82 -12.89 -18.37
C ILE A 235 -11.34 -12.45 -19.73
N VAL A 236 -12.20 -11.44 -19.76
CA VAL A 236 -12.81 -10.91 -20.98
C VAL A 236 -12.37 -9.48 -21.17
N ARG A 237 -11.59 -9.21 -22.22
CA ARG A 237 -11.19 -7.86 -22.60
C ARG A 237 -12.15 -7.29 -23.64
N THR A 238 -12.59 -6.09 -23.38
CA THR A 238 -13.54 -5.37 -24.23
C THR A 238 -12.88 -4.19 -24.94
N GLN A 239 -13.52 -3.73 -26.01
CA GLN A 239 -13.22 -2.44 -26.60
C GLN A 239 -13.54 -1.31 -25.61
N SER A 240 -12.80 -0.21 -25.73
CA SER A 240 -13.03 0.95 -24.87
C SER A 240 -14.47 1.46 -24.99
N GLY A 241 -15.14 1.62 -23.86
CA GLY A 241 -16.55 2.01 -23.79
C GLY A 241 -17.57 0.90 -24.00
N ALA A 242 -17.17 -0.33 -24.40
CA ALA A 242 -18.09 -1.45 -24.62
C ALA A 242 -18.33 -2.29 -23.35
N ALA A 243 -17.51 -2.15 -22.32
CA ALA A 243 -17.45 -3.02 -21.16
C ALA A 243 -18.81 -3.23 -20.48
N GLU A 244 -19.60 -2.17 -20.26
CA GLU A 244 -20.89 -2.30 -19.58
C GLU A 244 -21.95 -3.02 -20.46
N ASN A 245 -21.95 -2.81 -21.77
CA ASN A 245 -22.86 -3.51 -22.69
C ASN A 245 -22.50 -4.99 -22.79
N VAL A 246 -21.21 -5.30 -22.91
CA VAL A 246 -20.71 -6.69 -22.91
C VAL A 246 -21.08 -7.35 -21.59
N ARG A 247 -20.80 -6.74 -20.44
CA ARG A 247 -21.09 -7.29 -19.11
C ARG A 247 -22.55 -7.75 -18.96
N LYS A 248 -23.49 -6.96 -19.46
CA LYS A 248 -24.94 -7.30 -19.42
C LYS A 248 -25.28 -8.54 -20.22
N SER A 249 -24.58 -8.80 -21.33
CA SER A 249 -24.83 -9.92 -22.22
C SER A 249 -24.12 -11.21 -21.81
N LEU A 250 -23.03 -11.10 -20.97
CA LEU A 250 -22.20 -12.24 -20.61
C LEU A 250 -22.97 -13.36 -19.91
N THR A 251 -23.82 -13.03 -18.95
CA THR A 251 -24.59 -14.01 -18.17
C THR A 251 -25.52 -14.79 -19.08
N ASP A 252 -26.25 -14.10 -19.96
CA ASP A 252 -27.22 -14.75 -20.88
C ASP A 252 -26.53 -15.68 -21.87
N ILE A 253 -25.37 -15.29 -22.40
CA ILE A 253 -24.62 -16.10 -23.34
C ILE A 253 -24.06 -17.34 -22.67
N LEU A 254 -23.46 -17.19 -21.50
CA LEU A 254 -22.90 -18.31 -20.77
C LEU A 254 -23.97 -19.31 -20.33
N TYR A 255 -25.19 -18.88 -19.99
CA TYR A 255 -26.29 -19.80 -19.73
C TYR A 255 -26.91 -20.41 -20.99
N LYS A 256 -26.66 -19.86 -22.19
CA LYS A 256 -27.00 -20.50 -23.44
C LYS A 256 -26.06 -21.62 -23.83
N THR A 257 -24.76 -21.46 -23.54
CA THR A 257 -23.75 -22.51 -23.79
C THR A 257 -23.90 -23.68 -22.82
N SER A 258 -24.09 -23.42 -21.53
CA SER A 258 -24.39 -24.45 -20.54
C SER A 258 -25.17 -23.88 -19.36
N ARG A 259 -26.20 -24.62 -18.93
CA ARG A 259 -26.96 -24.28 -17.71
C ARG A 259 -26.37 -24.93 -16.46
N LEU A 260 -25.40 -25.82 -16.59
CA LEU A 260 -24.76 -26.53 -15.49
C LEU A 260 -23.60 -25.69 -14.91
N ARG A 261 -23.91 -24.46 -14.52
CA ARG A 261 -22.96 -23.52 -13.89
C ARG A 261 -23.61 -22.68 -12.79
N ILE A 262 -22.80 -22.18 -11.91
CA ILE A 262 -23.17 -21.13 -10.96
C ILE A 262 -22.37 -19.90 -11.32
N LEU A 263 -23.07 -18.79 -11.56
CA LEU A 263 -22.53 -17.43 -11.57
C LEU A 263 -23.18 -16.70 -10.40
N ASP A 264 -22.39 -16.21 -9.48
CA ASP A 264 -22.93 -15.39 -8.40
C ASP A 264 -23.66 -14.16 -8.96
N ARG A 265 -24.80 -13.79 -8.37
CA ARG A 265 -25.63 -12.68 -8.88
C ARG A 265 -24.96 -11.31 -8.78
N GLN A 266 -24.07 -11.13 -7.81
CA GLN A 266 -23.44 -9.84 -7.54
C GLN A 266 -21.99 -9.82 -8.00
N GLU A 267 -21.26 -10.92 -7.84
CA GLU A 267 -19.83 -11.02 -8.07
C GLU A 267 -19.43 -11.90 -9.25
N GLY A 268 -20.34 -12.73 -9.76
CA GLY A 268 -20.04 -13.68 -10.83
C GLY A 268 -19.65 -13.03 -12.16
N VAL A 269 -20.05 -11.78 -12.43
CA VAL A 269 -19.61 -11.00 -13.59
C VAL A 269 -19.33 -9.56 -13.15
N GLN A 270 -18.07 -9.22 -13.01
CA GLN A 270 -17.66 -7.93 -12.47
C GLN A 270 -16.52 -7.28 -13.26
N HIS A 271 -16.46 -5.96 -13.26
CA HIS A 271 -15.30 -5.23 -13.77
C HIS A 271 -14.06 -5.49 -12.91
N PHE A 272 -12.90 -5.53 -13.52
CA PHE A 272 -11.63 -5.70 -12.79
C PHE A 272 -11.44 -4.63 -11.70
N GLY A 273 -11.89 -3.41 -11.94
CA GLY A 273 -11.86 -2.34 -10.93
C GLY A 273 -12.68 -2.64 -9.67
N ALA A 274 -13.82 -3.36 -9.80
CA ALA A 274 -14.61 -3.80 -8.64
C ALA A 274 -13.87 -4.90 -7.86
N LEU A 275 -13.29 -5.87 -8.56
CA LEU A 275 -12.43 -6.89 -7.95
C LEU A 275 -11.26 -6.25 -7.19
N ARG A 276 -10.55 -5.30 -7.81
CA ARG A 276 -9.48 -4.53 -7.16
C ARG A 276 -9.99 -3.80 -5.92
N ALA A 277 -11.16 -3.17 -5.99
CA ALA A 277 -11.74 -2.47 -4.86
C ALA A 277 -12.01 -3.42 -3.68
N LYS A 278 -12.48 -4.63 -3.94
CA LYS A 278 -12.73 -5.69 -2.96
C LYS A 278 -11.42 -6.20 -2.34
N VAL A 279 -10.42 -6.50 -3.16
CA VAL A 279 -9.10 -6.98 -2.72
C VAL A 279 -8.44 -6.00 -1.75
N PHE A 280 -8.52 -4.71 -2.03
CA PHE A 280 -7.92 -3.67 -1.20
C PHE A 280 -8.88 -3.02 -0.19
N ALA A 281 -10.07 -3.58 0.03
CA ALA A 281 -11.06 -3.01 0.97
C ALA A 281 -10.52 -2.91 2.40
N ALA A 282 -9.86 -3.98 2.88
CA ALA A 282 -9.25 -4.00 4.21
C ALA A 282 -8.11 -2.96 4.34
N ASP A 283 -7.28 -2.80 3.31
CA ASP A 283 -6.18 -1.82 3.32
C ASP A 283 -6.73 -0.38 3.32
N ARG A 284 -7.80 -0.10 2.56
CA ARG A 284 -8.50 1.20 2.59
C ARG A 284 -9.12 1.47 3.96
N GLY A 285 -9.78 0.47 4.56
CA GLY A 285 -10.32 0.57 5.92
C GLY A 285 -9.24 0.89 6.95
N LEU A 286 -8.09 0.21 6.87
CA LEU A 286 -6.94 0.47 7.73
C LEU A 286 -6.39 1.90 7.55
N VAL A 287 -6.23 2.38 6.31
CA VAL A 287 -5.78 3.75 6.03
C VAL A 287 -6.74 4.77 6.64
N ILE A 288 -8.04 4.61 6.48
CA ILE A 288 -9.06 5.51 7.05
C ILE A 288 -8.97 5.51 8.58
N LEU A 289 -8.93 4.34 9.21
CA LEU A 289 -8.86 4.19 10.67
C LEU A 289 -7.59 4.82 11.24
N LEU A 290 -6.44 4.54 10.67
CA LEU A 290 -5.15 5.10 11.10
C LEU A 290 -5.10 6.62 10.90
N THR A 291 -5.66 7.13 9.81
CA THR A 291 -5.74 8.58 9.56
C THR A 291 -6.62 9.26 10.61
N ALA A 292 -7.81 8.72 10.89
CA ALA A 292 -8.71 9.25 11.91
C ALA A 292 -8.06 9.22 13.31
N ALA A 293 -7.44 8.11 13.69
CA ALA A 293 -6.73 7.98 14.96
C ALA A 293 -5.58 9.01 15.10
N SER A 294 -4.83 9.23 14.00
CA SER A 294 -3.74 10.23 13.98
C SER A 294 -4.27 11.66 14.18
N ILE A 295 -5.38 12.01 13.53
CA ILE A 295 -6.01 13.33 13.69
C ILE A 295 -6.47 13.51 15.14
N ILE A 296 -7.14 12.52 15.73
CA ILE A 296 -7.60 12.58 17.13
C ILE A 296 -6.41 12.77 18.07
N LEU A 297 -5.33 12.01 17.87
CA LEU A 297 -4.13 12.10 18.69
C LEU A 297 -3.45 13.46 18.60
N LEU A 298 -3.36 14.04 17.39
CA LEU A 298 -2.81 15.38 17.17
C LEU A 298 -3.69 16.47 17.83
N LEU A 299 -5.01 16.36 17.73
CA LEU A 299 -5.94 17.27 18.40
C LEU A 299 -5.84 17.17 19.93
N ALA A 300 -5.76 15.95 20.47
CA ALA A 300 -5.56 15.71 21.91
C ALA A 300 -4.22 16.33 22.37
N THR A 301 -3.16 16.21 21.58
CA THR A 301 -1.85 16.79 21.88
C THR A 301 -1.90 18.32 21.85
N ALA A 302 -2.53 18.90 20.85
CA ALA A 302 -2.72 20.35 20.80
C ALA A 302 -3.54 20.86 22.02
N GLY A 303 -4.64 20.15 22.36
CA GLY A 303 -5.45 20.47 23.52
C GLY A 303 -4.69 20.36 24.85
N GLY A 304 -3.86 19.34 25.01
CA GLY A 304 -2.99 19.17 26.18
C GLY A 304 -1.97 20.30 26.32
N ILE A 305 -1.33 20.71 25.21
CA ILE A 305 -0.38 21.84 25.20
C ILE A 305 -1.11 23.14 25.56
N ILE A 306 -2.30 23.40 25.00
CA ILE A 306 -3.11 24.57 25.35
C ILE A 306 -3.46 24.58 26.85
N GLY A 307 -3.95 23.44 27.36
CA GLY A 307 -4.37 23.30 28.77
C GLY A 307 -3.22 23.53 29.74
N ILE A 308 -2.10 22.83 29.58
CA ILE A 308 -0.95 22.94 30.46
C ILE A 308 -0.33 24.34 30.38
N THR A 309 -0.20 24.91 29.18
CA THR A 309 0.33 26.27 29.00
C THR A 309 -0.58 27.30 29.65
N THR A 310 -1.91 27.14 29.57
CA THR A 310 -2.87 28.03 30.23
C THR A 310 -2.73 27.99 31.74
N LEU A 311 -2.67 26.79 32.35
CA LEU A 311 -2.46 26.62 33.77
C LEU A 311 -1.14 27.27 34.24
N TRP A 312 -0.08 27.15 33.45
CA TRP A 312 1.21 27.79 33.79
C TRP A 312 1.16 29.32 33.71
N VAL A 313 0.50 29.86 32.71
CA VAL A 313 0.29 31.29 32.57
C VAL A 313 -0.49 31.82 33.75
N ASP A 314 -1.59 31.17 34.15
CA ASP A 314 -2.43 31.60 35.26
C ASP A 314 -1.69 31.53 36.58
N GLY A 315 -0.90 30.46 36.85
CA GLY A 315 -0.08 30.36 38.03
C GLY A 315 1.05 31.40 38.16
N ARG A 316 1.43 32.04 37.04
CA ARG A 316 2.50 33.05 36.98
C ARG A 316 2.00 34.46 36.67
N ARG A 317 0.70 34.72 36.71
CA ARG A 317 0.12 36.02 36.37
C ARG A 317 0.75 37.19 37.09
N ARG A 318 1.01 37.04 38.43
CA ARG A 318 1.67 38.07 39.24
C ARG A 318 3.10 38.32 38.78
N ALA A 319 3.88 37.29 38.53
CA ALA A 319 5.26 37.45 38.09
C ALA A 319 5.37 38.09 36.69
N LEU A 320 4.48 37.70 35.78
CA LEU A 320 4.39 38.26 34.43
C LEU A 320 3.93 39.73 34.46
N GLY A 321 2.98 40.10 35.33
CA GLY A 321 2.55 41.48 35.56
C GLY A 321 3.62 42.37 36.10
N MET A 322 4.42 41.87 37.10
CA MET A 322 5.55 42.55 37.66
C MET A 322 6.64 42.82 36.61
N ARG A 323 6.95 41.88 35.75
CA ARG A 323 7.89 42.08 34.63
C ARG A 323 7.40 43.16 33.68
N ARG A 324 6.07 43.23 33.41
CA ARG A 324 5.50 44.31 32.59
C ARG A 324 5.56 45.67 33.25
N ALA A 325 5.35 45.73 34.56
CA ALA A 325 5.49 46.97 35.32
C ALA A 325 6.94 47.50 35.29
N LEU A 326 7.93 46.60 35.22
CA LEU A 326 9.35 46.91 35.07
C LEU A 326 9.79 47.20 33.62
N GLY A 327 8.84 47.32 32.67
CA GLY A 327 9.13 47.77 31.31
C GLY A 327 9.21 46.64 30.25
N ALA A 328 8.92 45.38 30.56
CA ALA A 328 8.92 44.31 29.59
C ALA A 328 7.80 44.52 28.55
N ARG A 329 8.14 44.44 27.26
CA ARG A 329 7.18 44.55 26.14
C ARG A 329 6.32 43.29 26.01
N ARG A 330 5.14 43.41 25.41
CA ARG A 330 4.25 42.25 25.13
C ARG A 330 4.97 41.15 24.34
N ARG A 331 5.85 41.54 23.41
CA ARG A 331 6.64 40.61 22.58
C ARG A 331 7.64 39.81 23.42
N ASP A 332 8.18 40.38 24.48
CA ASP A 332 9.17 39.71 25.34
C ASP A 332 8.51 38.60 26.17
N ILE A 333 7.29 38.85 26.67
CA ILE A 333 6.49 37.83 27.39
C ILE A 333 6.03 36.73 26.46
N LEU A 334 5.54 37.07 25.26
CA LEU A 334 5.16 36.12 24.24
C LEU A 334 6.34 35.22 23.85
N GLY A 335 7.48 35.84 23.56
CA GLY A 335 8.72 35.12 23.19
C GLY A 335 9.21 34.18 24.31
N LEU A 336 9.10 34.61 25.58
CA LEU A 336 9.48 33.77 26.72
C LEU A 336 8.63 32.49 26.79
N ILE A 337 7.29 32.61 26.69
CA ILE A 337 6.39 31.46 26.79
C ILE A 337 6.56 30.53 25.60
N LEU A 338 6.69 31.07 24.38
CA LEU A 338 6.95 30.26 23.19
C LEU A 338 8.31 29.55 23.25
N ALA A 339 9.35 30.22 23.81
CA ALA A 339 10.66 29.60 24.01
C ALA A 339 10.61 28.47 25.05
N GLU A 340 9.91 28.65 26.19
CA GLU A 340 9.70 27.58 27.18
C GLU A 340 8.99 26.38 26.51
N ASN A 341 7.90 26.62 25.77
CA ASN A 341 7.19 25.57 25.06
C ASN A 341 8.07 24.89 23.99
N PHE A 342 8.87 25.66 23.25
CA PHE A 342 9.81 25.12 22.25
C PHE A 342 10.77 24.09 22.86
N PHE A 343 11.39 24.39 24.00
CA PHE A 343 12.32 23.48 24.67
C PHE A 343 11.62 22.19 25.16
N ILE A 344 10.36 22.29 25.63
CA ILE A 344 9.61 21.13 26.08
C ILE A 344 9.23 20.25 24.89
N VAL A 345 8.72 20.86 23.82
CA VAL A 345 8.37 20.14 22.59
C VAL A 345 9.63 19.50 21.97
N LEU A 346 10.77 20.21 21.99
CA LEU A 346 12.03 19.66 21.49
C LEU A 346 12.49 18.44 22.31
N LEU A 347 12.36 18.49 23.64
CA LEU A 347 12.65 17.35 24.52
C LEU A 347 11.73 16.16 24.18
N GLY A 348 10.44 16.42 23.97
CA GLY A 348 9.46 15.42 23.51
C GLY A 348 9.81 14.84 22.14
N ILE A 349 10.26 15.67 21.20
CA ILE A 349 10.68 15.23 19.86
C ILE A 349 11.92 14.32 19.97
N LEU A 350 12.92 14.69 20.73
CA LEU A 350 14.15 13.89 20.87
C LEU A 350 13.84 12.51 21.47
N SER A 351 13.11 12.46 22.60
CA SER A 351 12.70 11.20 23.22
C SER A 351 11.73 10.40 22.33
N GLY A 352 10.77 11.07 21.68
CA GLY A 352 9.81 10.46 20.77
C GLY A 352 10.45 9.87 19.52
N SER A 353 11.51 10.48 18.99
CA SER A 353 12.26 9.93 17.85
C SER A 353 12.93 8.60 18.20
N ILE A 354 13.49 8.49 19.41
CA ILE A 354 14.08 7.24 19.90
C ILE A 354 12.99 6.17 20.05
N ILE A 355 11.88 6.52 20.67
CA ILE A 355 10.73 5.61 20.84
C ILE A 355 10.19 5.17 19.48
N ALA A 356 10.08 6.09 18.50
CA ALA A 356 9.63 5.79 17.14
C ALA A 356 10.50 4.73 16.45
N LEU A 357 11.84 4.84 16.59
CA LEU A 357 12.79 3.88 16.03
C LEU A 357 12.67 2.51 16.70
N ILE A 358 12.59 2.47 18.03
CA ILE A 358 12.42 1.22 18.78
C ILE A 358 11.11 0.53 18.39
N ALA A 359 9.99 1.28 18.33
CA ALA A 359 8.70 0.76 17.91
C ALA A 359 8.75 0.22 16.48
N ASN A 360 9.43 0.91 15.56
CA ASN A 360 9.58 0.44 14.19
C ASN A 360 10.36 -0.86 14.09
N ILE A 361 11.45 -1.03 14.85
CA ILE A 361 12.22 -2.29 14.88
C ILE A 361 11.31 -3.46 15.31
N SER A 362 10.48 -3.24 16.33
CA SER A 362 9.49 -4.24 16.76
C SER A 362 8.47 -4.54 15.65
N LEU A 363 7.93 -3.51 15.00
CA LEU A 363 6.98 -3.67 13.89
C LEU A 363 7.61 -4.40 12.68
N MET A 364 8.88 -4.14 12.36
CA MET A 364 9.61 -4.87 11.32
C MET A 364 9.66 -6.36 11.62
N HIS A 365 9.93 -6.72 12.87
CA HIS A 365 10.06 -8.12 13.28
C HIS A 365 8.71 -8.87 13.22
N TYR A 366 7.61 -8.22 13.66
CA TYR A 366 6.28 -8.87 13.72
C TYR A 366 5.48 -8.77 12.42
N LEU A 367 5.62 -7.72 11.64
CA LEU A 367 4.78 -7.43 10.47
C LEU A 367 5.55 -7.48 9.15
N ALA A 368 6.82 -7.89 9.15
CA ALA A 368 7.71 -7.90 7.98
C ALA A 368 7.70 -6.57 7.19
N LEU A 369 7.55 -5.44 7.89
CA LEU A 369 7.55 -4.10 7.30
C LEU A 369 8.98 -3.68 6.95
N LYS A 370 9.10 -2.75 6.00
CA LYS A 370 10.39 -2.10 5.71
C LYS A 370 10.79 -1.19 6.87
N GLY A 371 12.10 -0.93 7.02
CA GLY A 371 12.61 0.01 8.00
C GLY A 371 12.05 1.43 7.78
N LEU A 372 11.75 2.15 8.87
CA LEU A 372 11.26 3.53 8.83
C LEU A 372 12.35 4.47 8.30
N PRO A 373 12.19 5.09 7.13
CA PRO A 373 13.17 6.05 6.64
C PRO A 373 13.26 7.28 7.58
N PRO A 374 14.46 7.81 7.85
CA PRO A 374 14.64 8.98 8.72
C PRO A 374 13.84 10.21 8.29
N THR A 375 13.52 10.31 7.00
CA THR A 375 12.71 11.39 6.42
C THR A 375 11.32 11.52 7.06
N TYR A 376 10.67 10.40 7.41
CA TYR A 376 9.37 10.41 8.09
C TYR A 376 9.47 10.97 9.50
N ILE A 377 10.50 10.59 10.26
CA ILE A 377 10.74 11.13 11.60
C ILE A 377 11.00 12.62 11.52
N THR A 378 11.84 13.07 10.58
CA THR A 378 12.20 14.48 10.42
C THR A 378 10.98 15.33 10.05
N LEU A 379 10.18 14.91 9.06
CA LEU A 379 8.97 15.63 8.65
C LEU A 379 7.92 15.67 9.75
N THR A 380 7.69 14.56 10.45
CA THR A 380 6.75 14.50 11.58
C THR A 380 7.24 15.34 12.75
N SER A 381 8.55 15.36 13.03
CA SER A 381 9.15 16.23 14.07
C SER A 381 8.91 17.71 13.78
N LEU A 382 9.15 18.13 12.53
CA LEU A 382 8.89 19.51 12.11
C LEU A 382 7.39 19.87 12.24
N PHE A 383 6.51 18.95 11.81
CA PHE A 383 5.07 19.16 11.92
C PHE A 383 4.61 19.27 13.37
N VAL A 384 5.06 18.37 14.26
CA VAL A 384 4.73 18.39 15.71
C VAL A 384 5.30 19.64 16.38
N LEU A 385 6.49 20.10 15.98
CA LEU A 385 7.07 21.34 16.48
C LEU A 385 6.19 22.55 16.14
N VAL A 386 5.79 22.65 14.87
CA VAL A 386 4.90 23.73 14.40
C VAL A 386 3.55 23.66 15.11
N LEU A 387 2.94 22.46 15.20
CA LEU A 387 1.69 22.25 15.91
C LEU A 387 1.80 22.69 17.38
N GLY A 388 2.87 22.30 18.06
CA GLY A 388 3.13 22.69 19.45
C GLY A 388 3.28 24.18 19.65
N GLN A 389 3.94 24.89 18.73
CA GLN A 389 4.07 26.35 18.78
C GLN A 389 2.72 27.03 18.49
N CYS A 390 1.97 26.56 17.49
CA CYS A 390 0.65 27.05 17.21
C CYS A 390 -0.33 26.84 18.38
N ALA A 391 -0.28 25.69 19.04
CA ALA A 391 -1.11 25.37 20.19
C ALA A 391 -0.78 26.28 21.41
N ALA A 392 0.51 26.59 21.63
CA ALA A 392 0.92 27.49 22.72
C ALA A 392 0.61 28.98 22.46
N LEU A 393 0.36 29.36 21.21
CA LEU A 393 0.20 30.77 20.82
C LEU A 393 -1.03 31.47 21.47
N PRO A 394 -2.25 30.85 21.54
CA PRO A 394 -3.41 31.46 22.19
C PRO A 394 -3.16 31.78 23.69
N PRO A 395 -2.72 30.85 24.54
CA PRO A 395 -2.45 31.16 25.94
C PRO A 395 -1.28 32.14 26.11
N ALA A 396 -0.24 32.07 25.29
CA ALA A 396 0.87 33.02 25.30
C ALA A 396 0.42 34.47 24.96
N ARG A 397 -0.48 34.62 23.98
CA ARG A 397 -1.08 35.94 23.64
C ARG A 397 -1.95 36.50 24.78
N ARG A 398 -2.71 35.62 25.48
CA ARG A 398 -3.49 36.01 26.66
C ARG A 398 -2.58 36.52 27.77
N ALA A 399 -1.51 35.78 28.08
CA ALA A 399 -0.50 36.18 29.06
C ALA A 399 0.13 37.56 28.76
N ALA A 400 0.46 37.83 27.50
CA ALA A 400 1.06 39.07 27.06
C ALA A 400 0.12 40.28 27.15
N ARG A 401 -1.20 40.06 27.32
CA ARG A 401 -2.22 41.12 27.42
C ARG A 401 -2.60 41.47 28.87
N VAL A 402 -2.15 40.72 29.89
CA VAL A 402 -2.49 40.98 31.31
C VAL A 402 -2.08 42.40 31.70
N PRO A 403 -3.01 43.28 32.22
CA PRO A 403 -2.70 44.63 32.66
C PRO A 403 -1.80 44.60 33.90
N PRO A 404 -0.78 45.49 34.02
CA PRO A 404 0.06 45.53 35.20
C PRO A 404 -0.70 45.83 36.50
N ALA A 405 -1.78 46.62 36.43
CA ALA A 405 -2.61 47.02 37.56
C ALA A 405 -3.39 45.84 38.20
N GLU A 406 -3.87 44.91 37.38
CA GLU A 406 -4.56 43.68 37.88
C GLU A 406 -3.61 42.69 38.57
N ALA A 407 -2.36 42.65 38.15
CA ALA A 407 -1.36 41.77 38.73
C ALA A 407 -0.91 42.17 40.15
N MET A 408 -1.11 43.46 40.50
CA MET A 408 -0.77 44.03 41.82
C MET A 408 -1.93 44.08 42.79
N ARG A 409 -3.17 43.80 42.34
CA ARG A 409 -4.34 43.78 43.22
C ARG A 409 -4.23 42.56 44.16
N ILE A 410 -3.96 42.85 45.43
CA ILE A 410 -4.02 41.87 46.52
C ILE A 410 -5.48 41.49 46.69
N VAL A 411 -5.86 40.28 46.30
CA VAL A 411 -7.15 39.73 46.76
C VAL A 411 -6.87 39.25 48.16
N PRO A 412 -7.51 39.80 49.23
CA PRO A 412 -7.41 39.23 50.55
C PRO A 412 -8.04 37.83 50.49
N SER A 413 -7.31 36.84 51.02
CA SER A 413 -7.76 35.47 51.23
C SER A 413 -8.94 35.40 52.17
#